data_12dbe25f0b5c6183067caa70ccbcc6ca
#
_entry.id   12dbe25f0b5c6183067caa70ccbcc6ca
#
_cell.length_a   1.000
_cell.length_b   1.000
_cell.length_c   1.000
_cell.angle_alpha   90.00
_cell.angle_beta   90.00
_cell.angle_gamma   90.00
#
_symmetry.space_group_name_H-M   'P 1'
#
loop_
_entity.id
_entity.type
_entity.pdbx_description
1 polymer ?
#
loop_
_entity_poly.entity_id
_entity_poly.type
_entity_poly.pdbx_seq_one_letter_code
_entity_poly.pdbx_strand_id
1 'polypeptide(L)'
;MKSKQILTEKSKQTPKSTPKLIIITGVPCSGKSSVSREILKNFKAMYIDKDMINDGFTLERESQFYQKIREGTYKAIDNIAGENLLYGNNVLIDGTFSTEIQNKKWFDRYAKLAKDTRSDLRLIRCIAPQELIKRRLKQRGFDKDKPKLKAFDEFLDREPIIVKWIGQLEIDTSKDFKKNIKDILKFIN
;
A
#
# COMPACT_ATOMS: atom_id res chain seq x y z
N MET A 1 -9.40 -28.28 15.71
CA MET A 1 -10.80 -27.81 15.77
C MET A 1 -11.10 -26.95 17.01
N LYS A 2 -10.26 -25.96 17.40
CA LYS A 2 -10.53 -25.08 18.57
C LYS A 2 -10.49 -23.57 18.26
N SER A 3 -10.38 -23.20 17.00
CA SER A 3 -10.24 -21.77 16.61
C SER A 3 -11.56 -21.06 16.25
N LYS A 4 -12.69 -21.73 16.31
CA LYS A 4 -14.00 -21.14 15.92
C LYS A 4 -14.84 -20.59 17.06
N GLN A 5 -14.46 -20.80 18.32
CA GLN A 5 -15.31 -20.40 19.47
C GLN A 5 -14.93 -19.07 20.14
N ILE A 6 -13.82 -18.43 19.74
CA ILE A 6 -13.37 -17.16 20.37
C ILE A 6 -14.04 -15.92 19.73
N LEU A 7 -14.82 -16.08 18.67
CA LEU A 7 -15.36 -14.97 17.88
C LEU A 7 -16.72 -14.40 18.36
N THR A 8 -17.31 -14.91 19.44
CA THR A 8 -18.72 -14.59 19.80
C THR A 8 -18.92 -13.58 20.93
N GLU A 9 -17.85 -13.11 21.60
CA GLU A 9 -17.97 -12.09 22.66
C GLU A 9 -17.11 -10.85 22.40
N LYS A 10 -17.17 -10.31 21.18
CA LYS A 10 -16.58 -9.00 20.92
C LYS A 10 -17.58 -7.91 21.29
N SER A 11 -17.20 -7.10 22.27
CA SER A 11 -17.93 -5.92 22.73
C SER A 11 -18.57 -5.17 21.56
N LYS A 12 -19.91 -4.99 21.62
CA LYS A 12 -20.69 -4.17 20.69
C LYS A 12 -20.40 -2.67 20.88
N GLN A 13 -19.15 -2.26 20.73
CA GLN A 13 -18.87 -0.86 20.47
C GLN A 13 -19.06 -0.66 18.97
N THR A 14 -20.23 -0.16 18.59
CA THR A 14 -20.47 0.35 17.24
C THR A 14 -19.42 1.43 16.99
N PRO A 15 -18.52 1.29 16.00
CA PRO A 15 -17.55 2.32 15.71
C PRO A 15 -18.29 3.61 15.31
N LYS A 16 -17.86 4.76 15.84
CA LYS A 16 -18.47 6.07 15.56
C LYS A 16 -18.46 6.43 14.06
N SER A 17 -17.66 5.75 13.26
CA SER A 17 -17.56 5.89 11.79
C SER A 17 -17.12 4.56 11.17
N THR A 18 -17.47 4.33 9.90
CA THR A 18 -17.02 3.16 9.13
C THR A 18 -15.51 3.19 9.00
N PRO A 19 -14.78 2.12 9.41
CA PRO A 19 -13.33 2.05 9.26
C PRO A 19 -12.90 2.18 7.80
N LYS A 20 -11.73 2.72 7.56
CA LYS A 20 -11.18 2.88 6.21
C LYS A 20 -10.02 1.89 5.99
N LEU A 21 -10.10 1.13 4.91
CA LEU A 21 -8.98 0.38 4.36
C LEU A 21 -8.36 1.21 3.24
N ILE A 22 -7.26 1.87 3.55
CA ILE A 22 -6.56 2.76 2.62
C ILE A 22 -5.37 2.01 2.04
N ILE A 23 -5.27 1.95 0.72
CA ILE A 23 -4.11 1.35 0.03
C ILE A 23 -3.44 2.44 -0.80
N ILE A 24 -2.16 2.69 -0.50
CA ILE A 24 -1.32 3.61 -1.26
C ILE A 24 -0.36 2.79 -2.12
N THR A 25 -0.38 3.06 -3.43
CA THR A 25 0.44 2.36 -4.41
C THR A 25 1.18 3.32 -5.34
N GLY A 26 2.08 2.80 -6.13
CA GLY A 26 2.89 3.51 -7.13
C GLY A 26 4.29 2.92 -7.21
N VAL A 27 5.03 3.25 -8.26
CA VAL A 27 6.39 2.75 -8.46
C VAL A 27 7.36 3.22 -7.36
N PRO A 28 8.51 2.56 -7.16
CA PRO A 28 9.55 3.08 -6.29
C PRO A 28 9.87 4.55 -6.55
N CYS A 29 10.06 5.33 -5.50
CA CYS A 29 10.30 6.79 -5.56
C CYS A 29 9.18 7.65 -6.16
N SER A 30 7.98 7.14 -6.36
CA SER A 30 6.80 7.95 -6.73
C SER A 30 6.27 8.85 -5.61
N GLY A 31 6.83 8.78 -4.39
CA GLY A 31 6.44 9.64 -3.26
C GLY A 31 5.45 9.02 -2.27
N LYS A 32 5.07 7.75 -2.43
CA LYS A 32 4.13 7.03 -1.54
C LYS A 32 4.39 7.26 -0.05
N SER A 33 5.58 6.90 0.41
CA SER A 33 5.89 6.94 1.85
C SER A 33 5.93 8.37 2.43
N SER A 34 6.19 9.40 1.60
CA SER A 34 6.05 10.80 2.01
C SER A 34 4.57 11.16 2.18
N VAL A 35 3.73 10.72 1.25
CA VAL A 35 2.27 10.90 1.30
C VAL A 35 1.70 10.14 2.50
N SER A 36 2.06 8.87 2.69
CA SER A 36 1.61 8.04 3.82
C SER A 36 1.92 8.70 5.17
N ARG A 37 3.16 9.14 5.36
CA ARG A 37 3.59 9.81 6.61
C ARG A 37 2.83 11.10 6.88
N GLU A 38 2.55 11.88 5.84
CA GLU A 38 1.81 13.14 6.00
C GLU A 38 0.33 12.90 6.29
N ILE A 39 -0.27 11.91 5.66
CA ILE A 39 -1.66 11.49 5.99
C ILE A 39 -1.74 11.10 7.47
N LEU A 40 -0.81 10.28 7.96
CA LEU A 40 -0.81 9.76 9.33
C LEU A 40 -0.64 10.82 10.42
N LYS A 41 -0.16 12.02 10.08
CA LYS A 41 -0.17 13.17 11.02
C LYS A 41 -1.58 13.71 11.27
N ASN A 42 -2.48 13.57 10.31
CA ASN A 42 -3.80 14.17 10.31
C ASN A 42 -4.94 13.13 10.33
N PHE A 43 -4.63 11.87 10.10
CA PHE A 43 -5.58 10.77 10.02
C PHE A 43 -5.07 9.56 10.80
N LYS A 44 -5.78 9.18 11.86
CA LYS A 44 -5.38 8.05 12.70
C LYS A 44 -5.67 6.73 12.01
N ALA A 45 -4.62 5.97 11.68
CA ALA A 45 -4.71 4.64 11.10
C ALA A 45 -3.53 3.76 11.56
N MET A 46 -3.73 2.45 11.55
CA MET A 46 -2.61 1.51 11.62
C MET A 46 -1.84 1.57 10.31
N TYR A 47 -0.52 1.77 10.40
CA TYR A 47 0.37 1.81 9.24
C TYR A 47 1.02 0.47 8.98
N ILE A 48 0.89 -0.05 7.77
CA ILE A 48 1.52 -1.27 7.31
C ILE A 48 2.33 -0.96 6.05
N ASP A 49 3.65 -1.00 6.16
CA ASP A 49 4.56 -0.87 5.02
C ASP A 49 5.01 -2.26 4.56
N LYS A 50 4.53 -2.66 3.37
CA LYS A 50 4.84 -3.96 2.78
C LYS A 50 6.34 -4.14 2.53
N ASP A 51 7.02 -3.07 2.12
CA ASP A 51 8.44 -3.14 1.78
C ASP A 51 9.29 -3.27 3.05
N MET A 52 8.91 -2.61 4.15
CA MET A 52 9.55 -2.81 5.48
C MET A 52 9.39 -4.25 5.97
N ILE A 53 8.22 -4.86 5.81
CA ILE A 53 8.01 -6.25 6.20
C ILE A 53 8.89 -7.19 5.37
N ASN A 54 8.94 -6.99 4.05
CA ASN A 54 9.80 -7.79 3.17
C ASN A 54 11.29 -7.61 3.47
N ASP A 55 11.73 -6.37 3.72
CA ASP A 55 13.13 -6.06 4.02
C ASP A 55 13.57 -6.73 5.35
N GLY A 56 12.64 -7.00 6.26
CA GLY A 56 12.90 -7.73 7.52
C GLY A 56 13.30 -9.19 7.34
N PHE A 57 13.03 -9.80 6.19
CA PHE A 57 13.41 -11.19 5.91
C PHE A 57 14.77 -11.34 5.23
N THR A 58 15.47 -10.26 4.90
CA THR A 58 16.85 -10.22 4.35
C THR A 58 17.14 -11.20 3.20
N LEU A 59 16.15 -11.51 2.36
CA LEU A 59 16.31 -12.47 1.28
C LEU A 59 16.65 -11.80 -0.03
N GLU A 60 17.62 -12.37 -0.73
CA GLU A 60 17.87 -12.04 -2.12
C GLU A 60 16.64 -12.36 -2.97
N ARG A 61 16.26 -11.44 -3.86
CA ARG A 61 15.07 -11.60 -4.73
C ARG A 61 15.14 -12.83 -5.64
N GLU A 62 16.32 -13.34 -5.87
CA GLU A 62 16.63 -14.52 -6.69
C GLU A 62 16.53 -15.83 -5.91
N SER A 63 16.39 -15.75 -4.57
CA SER A 63 16.20 -16.93 -3.73
C SER A 63 14.91 -17.68 -4.08
N GLN A 64 14.98 -19.00 -4.19
CA GLN A 64 13.81 -19.87 -4.35
C GLN A 64 12.75 -19.69 -3.24
N PHE A 65 13.15 -19.17 -2.09
CA PHE A 65 12.25 -18.87 -0.96
C PHE A 65 11.55 -17.52 -1.09
N TYR A 66 12.04 -16.61 -1.95
CA TYR A 66 11.51 -15.27 -2.07
C TYR A 66 10.01 -15.24 -2.38
N GLN A 67 9.54 -16.09 -3.30
CA GLN A 67 8.12 -16.15 -3.65
C GLN A 67 7.25 -16.61 -2.48
N LYS A 68 7.70 -17.64 -1.75
CA LYS A 68 6.98 -18.17 -0.57
C LYS A 68 6.87 -17.10 0.53
N ILE A 69 7.95 -16.36 0.76
CA ILE A 69 7.97 -15.28 1.75
C ILE A 69 7.09 -14.14 1.31
N ARG A 70 7.15 -13.77 0.03
CA ARG A 70 6.27 -12.74 -0.52
C ARG A 70 4.78 -13.10 -0.34
N GLU A 71 4.39 -14.32 -0.65
CA GLU A 71 3.02 -14.80 -0.40
C GLU A 71 2.65 -14.78 1.08
N GLY A 72 3.56 -15.22 1.95
CA GLY A 72 3.42 -15.15 3.40
C GLY A 72 3.25 -13.72 3.90
N THR A 73 4.02 -12.77 3.37
CA THR A 73 3.91 -11.35 3.68
C THR A 73 2.53 -10.80 3.33
N TYR A 74 2.02 -11.08 2.13
CA TYR A 74 0.67 -10.63 1.76
C TYR A 74 -0.40 -11.21 2.67
N LYS A 75 -0.29 -12.48 3.03
CA LYS A 75 -1.23 -13.13 3.96
C LYS A 75 -1.16 -12.50 5.36
N ALA A 76 0.04 -12.20 5.84
CA ALA A 76 0.24 -11.53 7.13
C ALA A 76 -0.39 -10.12 7.11
N ILE A 77 -0.16 -9.34 6.05
CA ILE A 77 -0.75 -8.02 5.86
C ILE A 77 -2.28 -8.10 5.92
N ASP A 78 -2.89 -9.03 5.19
CA ASP A 78 -4.36 -9.18 5.18
C ASP A 78 -4.91 -9.54 6.56
N ASN A 79 -4.25 -10.46 7.27
CA ASN A 79 -4.70 -10.87 8.60
C ASN A 79 -4.60 -9.70 9.59
N ILE A 80 -3.47 -8.98 9.60
CA ILE A 80 -3.26 -7.83 10.48
C ILE A 80 -4.25 -6.70 10.15
N ALA A 81 -4.42 -6.40 8.85
CA ALA A 81 -5.37 -5.39 8.41
C ALA A 81 -6.81 -5.77 8.79
N GLY A 82 -7.19 -7.03 8.52
CA GLY A 82 -8.53 -7.53 8.81
C GLY A 82 -8.87 -7.44 10.29
N GLU A 83 -7.98 -7.89 11.17
CA GLU A 83 -8.19 -7.79 12.61
C GLU A 83 -8.37 -6.34 13.08
N ASN A 84 -7.52 -5.42 12.60
CA ASN A 84 -7.63 -4.01 12.98
C ASN A 84 -8.93 -3.38 12.51
N LEU A 85 -9.35 -3.65 11.27
CA LEU A 85 -10.62 -3.16 10.73
C LEU A 85 -11.82 -3.69 11.51
N LEU A 86 -11.82 -4.97 11.92
CA LEU A 86 -12.86 -5.57 12.76
C LEU A 86 -12.98 -4.91 14.14
N TYR A 87 -11.87 -4.38 14.68
CA TYR A 87 -11.87 -3.58 15.91
C TYR A 87 -12.22 -2.11 15.70
N GLY A 88 -12.60 -1.70 14.47
CA GLY A 88 -12.98 -0.33 14.16
C GLY A 88 -11.79 0.62 13.91
N ASN A 89 -10.57 0.09 13.79
CA ASN A 89 -9.39 0.90 13.44
C ASN A 89 -9.30 1.10 11.92
N ASN A 90 -8.92 2.30 11.50
CA ASN A 90 -8.51 2.53 10.12
C ASN A 90 -7.16 1.84 9.86
N VAL A 91 -6.96 1.38 8.64
CA VAL A 91 -5.69 0.75 8.20
C VAL A 91 -5.21 1.43 6.93
N LEU A 92 -3.92 1.77 6.90
CA LEU A 92 -3.21 2.30 5.75
C LEU A 92 -2.10 1.33 5.35
N ILE A 93 -2.20 0.75 4.16
CA ILE A 93 -1.20 -0.15 3.57
C ILE A 93 -0.43 0.62 2.51
N ASP A 94 0.90 0.75 2.70
CA ASP A 94 1.84 1.34 1.73
C ASP A 94 2.62 0.21 1.04
N GLY A 95 2.69 0.23 -0.27
CA GLY A 95 3.48 -0.73 -1.01
C GLY A 95 3.55 -0.45 -2.50
N THR A 96 4.59 -0.97 -3.13
CA THR A 96 4.68 -1.00 -4.58
C THR A 96 3.80 -2.13 -5.11
N PHE A 97 2.63 -1.79 -5.63
CA PHE A 97 1.66 -2.72 -6.21
C PHE A 97 1.43 -2.42 -7.70
N SER A 98 2.45 -1.86 -8.38
CA SER A 98 2.32 -1.34 -9.74
C SER A 98 1.87 -2.39 -10.76
N THR A 99 2.24 -3.65 -10.57
CA THR A 99 1.79 -4.77 -11.41
C THR A 99 0.52 -5.40 -10.88
N GLU A 100 0.40 -5.53 -9.57
CA GLU A 100 -0.73 -6.17 -8.91
C GLU A 100 -2.04 -5.41 -9.12
N ILE A 101 -2.01 -4.06 -9.08
CA ILE A 101 -3.23 -3.24 -9.25
C ILE A 101 -3.89 -3.37 -10.64
N GLN A 102 -3.18 -3.93 -11.63
CA GLN A 102 -3.73 -4.24 -12.94
C GLN A 102 -4.48 -5.58 -12.95
N ASN A 103 -4.33 -6.37 -11.89
CA ASN A 103 -4.94 -7.68 -11.77
C ASN A 103 -6.26 -7.59 -10.99
N LYS A 104 -7.37 -7.95 -11.67
CA LYS A 104 -8.70 -7.94 -11.06
C LYS A 104 -8.76 -8.77 -9.77
N LYS A 105 -8.07 -9.93 -9.71
CA LYS A 105 -8.05 -10.79 -8.51
C LYS A 105 -7.42 -10.09 -7.30
N TRP A 106 -6.40 -9.26 -7.54
CA TRP A 106 -5.78 -8.46 -6.49
C TRP A 106 -6.77 -7.42 -5.94
N PHE A 107 -7.45 -6.71 -6.83
CA PHE A 107 -8.48 -5.75 -6.44
C PHE A 107 -9.64 -6.43 -5.69
N ASP A 108 -10.16 -7.54 -6.23
CA ASP A 108 -11.26 -8.29 -5.63
C ASP A 108 -10.91 -8.79 -4.22
N ARG A 109 -9.65 -9.14 -3.96
CA ARG A 109 -9.15 -9.53 -2.64
C ARG A 109 -9.35 -8.43 -1.60
N TYR A 110 -8.94 -7.20 -1.91
CA TYR A 110 -9.10 -6.08 -0.99
C TYR A 110 -10.55 -5.58 -0.91
N ALA A 111 -11.29 -5.64 -2.00
CA ALA A 111 -12.72 -5.36 -1.98
C ALA A 111 -13.47 -6.36 -1.09
N LYS A 112 -13.08 -7.65 -1.15
CA LYS A 112 -13.61 -8.68 -0.25
C LYS A 112 -13.23 -8.42 1.20
N LEU A 113 -11.97 -8.10 1.48
CA LEU A 113 -11.51 -7.78 2.84
C LEU A 113 -12.31 -6.61 3.42
N ALA A 114 -12.49 -5.54 2.66
CA ALA A 114 -13.28 -4.38 3.07
C ALA A 114 -14.75 -4.77 3.36
N LYS A 115 -15.36 -5.57 2.48
CA LYS A 115 -16.73 -6.08 2.67
C LYS A 115 -16.85 -6.94 3.94
N ASP A 116 -15.94 -7.90 4.12
CA ASP A 116 -15.95 -8.84 5.26
C ASP A 116 -15.75 -8.11 6.60
N THR A 117 -15.02 -7.00 6.60
CA THR A 117 -14.75 -6.16 7.78
C THR A 117 -15.69 -4.96 7.90
N ARG A 118 -16.65 -4.79 6.99
CA ARG A 118 -17.57 -3.64 6.94
C ARG A 118 -16.82 -2.31 6.92
N SER A 119 -15.74 -2.23 6.16
CA SER A 119 -14.91 -1.03 6.00
C SER A 119 -15.03 -0.45 4.59
N ASP A 120 -14.65 0.82 4.42
CA ASP A 120 -14.59 1.47 3.12
C ASP A 120 -13.19 1.31 2.51
N LEU A 121 -13.13 0.73 1.30
CA LEU A 121 -11.88 0.66 0.54
C LEU A 121 -11.58 2.01 -0.13
N ARG A 122 -10.37 2.52 0.06
CA ARG A 122 -9.82 3.71 -0.57
C ARG A 122 -8.50 3.38 -1.25
N LEU A 123 -8.47 3.45 -2.57
CA LEU A 123 -7.25 3.23 -3.36
C LEU A 123 -6.67 4.57 -3.80
N ILE A 124 -5.40 4.80 -3.47
CA ILE A 124 -4.63 5.98 -3.84
C ILE A 124 -3.39 5.56 -4.61
N ARG A 125 -3.22 6.11 -5.79
CA ARG A 125 -2.03 5.88 -6.60
C ARG A 125 -1.18 7.13 -6.66
N CYS A 126 0.09 7.01 -6.24
CA CYS A 126 1.09 8.06 -6.39
C CYS A 126 1.84 7.89 -7.70
N ILE A 127 1.85 8.93 -8.52
CA ILE A 127 2.62 9.03 -9.75
C ILE A 127 3.61 10.18 -9.68
N ALA A 128 4.63 10.14 -10.54
CA ALA A 128 5.55 11.25 -10.80
C ALA A 128 6.19 11.08 -12.18
N PRO A 129 6.66 12.17 -12.82
CA PRO A 129 7.41 12.09 -14.06
C PRO A 129 8.66 11.20 -13.91
N GLN A 130 9.05 10.50 -15.00
CA GLN A 130 10.19 9.58 -15.03
C GLN A 130 11.48 10.23 -14.54
N GLU A 131 11.77 11.44 -15.01
CA GLU A 131 12.96 12.19 -14.63
C GLU A 131 13.02 12.49 -13.13
N LEU A 132 11.85 12.78 -12.52
CA LEU A 132 11.77 12.99 -11.10
C LEU A 132 11.98 11.69 -10.31
N ILE A 133 11.46 10.57 -10.79
CA ILE A 133 11.68 9.24 -10.19
C ILE A 133 13.16 8.89 -10.26
N LYS A 134 13.81 9.05 -11.43
CA LYS A 134 15.23 8.78 -11.63
C LYS A 134 16.10 9.63 -10.69
N ARG A 135 15.78 10.92 -10.58
CA ARG A 135 16.46 11.84 -9.64
C ARG A 135 16.31 11.40 -8.18
N ARG A 136 15.08 11.04 -7.75
CA ARG A 136 14.81 10.59 -6.40
C ARG A 136 15.49 9.25 -6.09
N LEU A 137 15.58 8.32 -7.04
CA LEU A 137 16.32 7.06 -6.89
C LEU A 137 17.82 7.35 -6.64
N LYS A 138 18.42 8.26 -7.44
CA LYS A 138 19.81 8.68 -7.24
C LYS A 138 20.03 9.32 -5.87
N GLN A 139 19.14 10.23 -5.46
CA GLN A 139 19.24 10.94 -4.18
C GLN A 139 19.08 10.01 -2.98
N ARG A 140 18.23 8.99 -3.07
CA ARG A 140 18.02 8.01 -2.01
C ARG A 140 19.25 7.15 -1.76
N GLY A 141 19.98 6.80 -2.80
CA GLY A 141 21.29 6.15 -2.72
C GLY A 141 21.30 4.73 -2.15
N PHE A 142 20.18 4.03 -2.11
CA PHE A 142 20.13 2.67 -1.58
C PHE A 142 20.77 1.67 -2.55
N ASP A 143 21.50 0.69 -2.03
CA ASP A 143 22.13 -0.36 -2.86
C ASP A 143 21.10 -1.10 -3.71
N LYS A 144 19.92 -1.38 -3.19
CA LYS A 144 18.79 -1.98 -3.94
C LYS A 144 18.26 -1.13 -5.10
N ASP A 145 18.70 0.12 -5.24
CA ASP A 145 18.31 1.01 -6.34
C ASP A 145 19.34 1.11 -7.44
N LYS A 146 20.58 0.69 -7.18
CA LYS A 146 21.67 0.70 -8.21
C LYS A 146 21.30 -0.08 -9.47
N PRO A 147 20.75 -1.32 -9.38
CA PRO A 147 20.31 -2.05 -10.58
C PRO A 147 19.20 -1.32 -11.36
N LYS A 148 18.24 -0.68 -10.65
CA LYS A 148 17.16 0.08 -11.27
C LYS A 148 17.67 1.31 -12.03
N LEU A 149 18.71 1.97 -11.49
CA LEU A 149 19.34 3.11 -12.14
C LEU A 149 20.18 2.71 -13.36
N LYS A 150 20.86 1.55 -13.28
CA LYS A 150 21.69 1.00 -14.36
C LYS A 150 20.85 0.61 -15.57
N ALA A 151 19.67 0.04 -15.33
CA ALA A 151 18.73 -0.44 -16.35
C ALA A 151 17.35 0.23 -16.12
N PHE A 152 17.31 1.58 -16.24
CA PHE A 152 16.15 2.35 -15.82
C PHE A 152 14.92 2.10 -16.71
N ASP A 153 15.12 1.95 -18.01
CA ASP A 153 14.03 1.69 -18.95
C ASP A 153 13.43 0.30 -18.71
N GLU A 154 14.27 -0.73 -18.54
CA GLU A 154 13.83 -2.07 -18.18
C GLU A 154 13.12 -2.11 -16.80
N PHE A 155 13.54 -1.25 -15.87
CA PHE A 155 12.84 -1.10 -14.61
C PHE A 155 11.43 -0.54 -14.81
N LEU A 156 11.26 0.46 -15.68
CA LEU A 156 9.95 1.03 -16.00
C LEU A 156 9.05 0.06 -16.78
N ASP A 157 9.60 -0.81 -17.61
CA ASP A 157 8.86 -1.86 -18.31
C ASP A 157 8.26 -2.88 -17.32
N ARG A 158 9.00 -3.20 -16.27
CA ARG A 158 8.54 -4.10 -15.20
C ARG A 158 7.60 -3.44 -14.20
N GLU A 159 7.83 -2.17 -13.91
CA GLU A 159 7.04 -1.37 -12.97
C GLU A 159 6.57 -0.07 -13.64
N PRO A 160 5.62 -0.13 -14.59
CA PRO A 160 5.25 1.01 -15.41
C PRO A 160 4.58 2.11 -14.58
N ILE A 161 4.97 3.35 -14.87
CA ILE A 161 4.34 4.54 -14.28
C ILE A 161 2.93 4.70 -14.85
N ILE A 162 2.79 4.49 -16.17
CA ILE A 162 1.50 4.56 -16.87
C ILE A 162 0.93 3.16 -16.96
N VAL A 163 -0.20 2.93 -16.31
CA VAL A 163 -0.90 1.64 -16.31
C VAL A 163 -2.41 1.88 -16.46
N LYS A 164 -3.12 0.85 -16.89
CA LYS A 164 -4.58 0.87 -16.80
C LYS A 164 -4.97 0.90 -15.32
N TRP A 165 -5.44 2.07 -14.87
CA TRP A 165 -5.78 2.30 -13.47
C TRP A 165 -7.23 1.89 -13.19
N ILE A 166 -7.44 1.13 -12.14
CA ILE A 166 -8.75 0.70 -11.61
C ILE A 166 -8.98 1.18 -10.18
N GLY A 167 -8.17 2.15 -9.73
CA GLY A 167 -8.29 2.77 -8.41
C GLY A 167 -9.25 3.97 -8.42
N GLN A 168 -9.26 4.68 -7.31
CA GLN A 168 -10.22 5.74 -7.04
C GLN A 168 -9.60 7.14 -7.07
N LEU A 169 -8.34 7.31 -6.65
CA LEU A 169 -7.66 8.59 -6.63
C LEU A 169 -6.21 8.47 -7.11
N GLU A 170 -5.84 9.28 -8.12
CA GLU A 170 -4.47 9.39 -8.60
C GLU A 170 -3.87 10.73 -8.18
N ILE A 171 -2.66 10.71 -7.63
CA ILE A 171 -1.95 11.87 -7.09
C ILE A 171 -0.59 12.01 -7.78
N ASP A 172 -0.40 13.14 -8.47
CA ASP A 172 0.89 13.51 -9.04
C ASP A 172 1.75 14.20 -7.96
N THR A 173 2.75 13.48 -7.46
CA THR A 173 3.63 13.96 -6.38
C THR A 173 4.71 14.93 -6.85
N SER A 174 4.72 15.32 -8.12
CA SER A 174 5.53 16.42 -8.64
C SER A 174 4.88 17.78 -8.42
N LYS A 175 3.58 17.79 -8.16
CA LYS A 175 2.75 18.99 -7.97
C LYS A 175 2.72 19.43 -6.51
N ASP A 176 1.90 20.44 -6.21
CA ASP A 176 1.75 21.00 -4.87
C ASP A 176 1.42 19.91 -3.84
N PHE A 177 2.38 19.63 -2.97
CA PHE A 177 2.28 18.58 -1.97
C PHE A 177 1.18 18.87 -0.94
N LYS A 178 1.02 20.14 -0.50
CA LYS A 178 0.00 20.51 0.48
C LYS A 178 -1.39 20.32 -0.09
N LYS A 179 -1.59 20.73 -1.35
CA LYS A 179 -2.85 20.51 -2.06
C LYS A 179 -3.15 19.01 -2.19
N ASN A 180 -2.18 18.23 -2.63
CA ASN A 180 -2.32 16.77 -2.74
C ASN A 180 -2.77 16.14 -1.41
N ILE A 181 -2.17 16.50 -0.29
CA ILE A 181 -2.55 15.99 1.02
C ILE A 181 -3.97 16.41 1.41
N LYS A 182 -4.35 17.67 1.14
CA LYS A 182 -5.72 18.15 1.38
C LYS A 182 -6.75 17.34 0.57
N ASP A 183 -6.48 17.09 -0.70
CA ASP A 183 -7.37 16.32 -1.58
C ASP A 183 -7.48 14.85 -1.11
N ILE A 184 -6.37 14.23 -0.68
CA ILE A 184 -6.37 12.90 -0.10
C ILE A 184 -7.19 12.86 1.19
N LEU A 185 -6.96 13.78 2.13
CA LEU A 185 -7.69 13.82 3.40
C LEU A 185 -9.20 13.99 3.18
N LYS A 186 -9.61 14.79 2.19
CA LYS A 186 -11.01 14.92 1.79
C LYS A 186 -11.57 13.61 1.20
N PHE A 187 -10.75 12.87 0.47
CA PHE A 187 -11.15 11.62 -0.17
C PHE A 187 -11.33 10.46 0.82
N ILE A 188 -10.52 10.43 1.89
CA ILE A 188 -10.53 9.33 2.87
C ILE A 188 -11.49 9.56 4.04
N ASN A 189 -11.91 10.79 4.33
CA ASN A 189 -12.92 11.13 5.34
C ASN A 189 -14.33 10.99 4.78
#